data_ac3c79370b4747fe7db65fbd414b93fe
#
_entry.id   ac3c79370b4747fe7db65fbd414b93fe
#
_cell.length_a   1.000
_cell.length_b   1.000
_cell.length_c   1.000
_cell.angle_alpha   90.00
_cell.angle_beta   90.00
_cell.angle_gamma   90.00
#
_symmetry.space_group_name_H-M   'P 1'
#
loop_
_entity.id
_entity.type
_entity.pdbx_description
1 polymer ?
#
loop_
_entity_poly.entity_id
_entity_poly.type
_entity_poly.pdbx_seq_one_letter_code
_entity_poly.pdbx_strand_id
1 'polypeptide(L)'
;MANLKYVETLAFGPVPSRRLGRSLGINNIPPKTCSYSCVYCQLGKTTNMITERQPFYKSEDIFKEVRKKVDAAASRNEKVDCLTFVSDGEPTLDLNLGKEISVLKQIGIPMAVLTNASLIWRDDVKEDLMKANLVSLKVDAITEDLWRRINRPHESLRLNAILEGITEFAKKFKGTIVSETMLVEGIDYEDELKKIADFLEHLKRLDRAYIAIPTRPPTEKWVKPAKEETINTAFQVFFEKLSADKVEYLIGYEGNAFTFTGKVEEDLLSITAVHPMRKEAVEKLLKKVDAKWGIIEKLLREDKLIELEYEGKTYYMRKLPSRTETTNIFNSET
;
A
#
# COMPACT_ATOMS: atom_id res chain seq x y z
N MET A 1 -4.88 22.36 -26.67
CA MET A 1 -4.80 21.88 -25.27
C MET A 1 -3.94 20.65 -25.29
N ALA A 2 -2.77 20.68 -24.67
CA ALA A 2 -1.83 19.57 -24.71
C ALA A 2 -2.39 18.42 -23.88
N ASN A 3 -2.64 17.28 -24.52
CA ASN A 3 -2.91 16.01 -23.82
C ASN A 3 -1.72 15.70 -22.93
N LEU A 4 -1.81 16.02 -21.65
CA LEU A 4 -0.90 15.50 -20.64
C LEU A 4 -1.16 13.99 -20.58
N LYS A 5 -0.37 13.21 -21.34
CA LYS A 5 -0.33 11.76 -21.17
C LYS A 5 0.04 11.51 -19.72
N TYR A 6 -0.90 10.94 -18.95
CA TYR A 6 -0.64 10.42 -17.63
C TYR A 6 0.45 9.36 -17.76
N VAL A 7 1.64 9.67 -17.29
CA VAL A 7 2.71 8.66 -17.26
C VAL A 7 2.45 7.77 -16.05
N GLU A 8 1.95 6.59 -16.32
CA GLU A 8 1.75 5.56 -15.30
C GLU A 8 3.10 5.17 -14.72
N THR A 9 3.21 5.24 -13.41
CA THR A 9 4.44 4.93 -12.71
C THR A 9 4.38 3.48 -12.24
N LEU A 10 5.02 2.56 -12.97
CA LEU A 10 5.04 1.13 -12.66
C LEU A 10 5.97 0.78 -11.47
N ALA A 11 6.95 1.65 -11.17
CA ALA A 11 7.83 1.50 -10.03
C ALA A 11 8.16 2.85 -9.39
N PHE A 12 8.23 2.92 -8.07
CA PHE A 12 8.50 4.16 -7.34
C PHE A 12 9.41 3.95 -6.12
N GLY A 13 10.07 4.98 -5.68
CA GLY A 13 11.03 4.94 -4.59
C GLY A 13 12.44 4.58 -5.05
N PRO A 14 13.26 3.94 -4.18
CA PRO A 14 12.94 3.37 -2.86
C PRO A 14 12.44 4.36 -1.82
N VAL A 15 11.47 3.93 -1.02
CA VAL A 15 10.90 4.68 0.10
C VAL A 15 11.22 4.00 1.43
N PRO A 16 11.37 4.76 2.53
CA PRO A 16 11.58 4.16 3.84
C PRO A 16 10.32 3.42 4.28
N SER A 17 10.49 2.20 4.78
CA SER A 17 9.44 1.37 5.34
C SER A 17 9.91 0.77 6.66
N ARG A 18 9.10 0.88 7.72
CA ARG A 18 9.41 0.28 9.03
C ARG A 18 9.46 -1.24 8.98
N ARG A 19 8.70 -1.85 8.08
CA ARG A 19 8.62 -3.32 7.92
C ARG A 19 9.65 -3.89 6.96
N LEU A 20 10.01 -3.11 5.94
CA LEU A 20 10.69 -3.63 4.74
C LEU A 20 12.00 -2.90 4.42
N GLY A 21 12.46 -2.03 5.32
CA GLY A 21 13.66 -1.23 5.09
C GLY A 21 13.49 -0.22 3.96
N ARG A 22 14.43 -0.14 3.04
CA ARG A 22 14.32 0.65 1.81
C ARG A 22 13.56 -0.12 0.75
N SER A 23 12.27 0.14 0.65
CA SER A 23 11.32 -0.57 -0.19
C SER A 23 11.17 0.10 -1.55
N LEU A 24 11.43 -0.61 -2.64
CA LEU A 24 11.05 -0.20 -3.99
C LEU A 24 9.61 -0.67 -4.26
N GLY A 25 8.70 0.28 -4.39
CA GLY A 25 7.29 -0.01 -4.65
C GLY A 25 7.03 -0.37 -6.11
N ILE A 26 6.16 -1.34 -6.32
CA ILE A 26 5.71 -1.80 -7.64
C ILE A 26 4.21 -1.56 -7.72
N ASN A 27 3.81 -0.86 -8.78
CA ASN A 27 2.42 -0.54 -9.08
C ASN A 27 2.00 -1.35 -10.30
N ASN A 28 1.34 -2.49 -10.09
CA ASN A 28 0.95 -3.42 -11.13
C ASN A 28 -0.51 -3.26 -11.57
N ILE A 29 -1.20 -2.23 -11.10
CA ILE A 29 -2.59 -1.93 -11.47
C ILE A 29 -2.78 -0.43 -11.69
N PRO A 30 -3.80 -0.02 -12.49
CA PRO A 30 -4.13 1.38 -12.67
C PRO A 30 -4.58 2.06 -11.37
N PRO A 31 -4.35 3.38 -11.23
CA PRO A 31 -4.70 4.10 -10.03
C PRO A 31 -6.16 3.93 -9.61
N LYS A 32 -6.37 3.78 -8.29
CA LYS A 32 -7.70 3.68 -7.66
C LYS A 32 -8.56 2.52 -8.15
N THR A 33 -7.93 1.47 -8.70
CA THR A 33 -8.57 0.18 -9.00
C THR A 33 -8.42 -0.73 -7.78
N CYS A 34 -9.49 -1.03 -7.09
CA CYS A 34 -9.47 -1.78 -5.84
C CYS A 34 -10.78 -2.53 -5.62
N SER A 35 -10.76 -3.54 -4.81
CA SER A 35 -11.93 -4.29 -4.35
C SER A 35 -12.58 -3.68 -3.09
N TYR A 36 -11.88 -2.71 -2.44
CA TYR A 36 -12.35 -1.96 -1.27
C TYR A 36 -12.27 -0.46 -1.54
N SER A 37 -13.02 0.33 -0.73
CA SER A 37 -12.91 1.78 -0.67
C SER A 37 -12.76 2.23 0.78
N CYS A 38 -11.66 1.79 1.42
CA CYS A 38 -11.41 2.00 2.84
C CYS A 38 -11.47 3.48 3.23
N VAL A 39 -12.13 3.79 4.35
CA VAL A 39 -12.32 5.16 4.83
C VAL A 39 -10.99 5.87 5.14
N TYR A 40 -9.96 5.11 5.51
CA TYR A 40 -8.62 5.59 5.85
C TYR A 40 -7.63 5.55 4.66
N CYS A 41 -8.08 5.21 3.45
CA CYS A 41 -7.17 5.06 2.30
C CYS A 41 -6.47 6.39 1.97
N GLN A 42 -5.14 6.39 1.98
CA GLN A 42 -4.33 7.57 1.67
C GLN A 42 -4.36 7.96 0.19
N LEU A 43 -4.84 7.06 -0.68
CA LEU A 43 -4.92 7.30 -2.13
C LEU A 43 -6.25 7.95 -2.56
N GLY A 44 -7.17 8.16 -1.62
CA GLY A 44 -8.51 8.67 -1.90
C GLY A 44 -9.51 7.56 -2.23
N LYS A 45 -10.72 7.94 -2.63
CA LYS A 45 -11.80 7.00 -2.98
C LYS A 45 -11.43 6.12 -4.15
N THR A 46 -11.80 4.85 -4.08
CA THR A 46 -11.75 3.91 -5.20
C THR A 46 -12.70 4.38 -6.30
N THR A 47 -12.20 4.55 -7.49
CA THR A 47 -12.97 4.98 -8.65
C THR A 47 -13.35 3.83 -9.57
N ASN A 48 -12.56 2.76 -9.56
CA ASN A 48 -12.83 1.53 -10.29
C ASN A 48 -12.88 0.36 -9.28
N MET A 49 -14.08 0.07 -8.77
CA MET A 49 -14.28 -1.00 -7.79
C MET A 49 -14.63 -2.29 -8.49
N ILE A 50 -13.72 -3.26 -8.45
CA ILE A 50 -13.85 -4.56 -9.11
C ILE A 50 -13.38 -5.70 -8.21
N THR A 51 -13.82 -6.93 -8.52
CA THR A 51 -13.39 -8.17 -7.86
C THR A 51 -12.91 -9.21 -8.88
N GLU A 52 -13.13 -8.97 -10.15
CA GLU A 52 -12.62 -9.82 -11.20
C GLU A 52 -11.18 -9.46 -11.53
N ARG A 53 -10.34 -10.49 -11.63
CA ARG A 53 -8.95 -10.36 -12.02
C ARG A 53 -8.85 -10.15 -13.52
N GLN A 54 -7.96 -9.23 -13.93
CA GLN A 54 -7.67 -8.98 -15.33
C GLN A 54 -6.20 -8.57 -15.51
N PRO A 55 -5.62 -8.71 -16.71
CA PRO A 55 -4.28 -8.20 -16.97
C PRO A 55 -4.33 -6.68 -17.10
N PHE A 56 -3.40 -5.97 -16.44
CA PHE A 56 -3.30 -4.50 -16.54
C PHE A 56 -2.08 -4.07 -17.32
N TYR A 57 -0.90 -4.53 -16.94
CA TYR A 57 0.36 -4.18 -17.59
C TYR A 57 1.10 -5.41 -18.08
N LYS A 58 2.03 -5.21 -19.01
CA LYS A 58 2.93 -6.29 -19.42
C LYS A 58 3.99 -6.52 -18.34
N SER A 59 4.16 -7.76 -17.92
CA SER A 59 5.16 -8.12 -16.90
C SER A 59 6.58 -7.68 -17.29
N GLU A 60 6.87 -7.64 -18.59
CA GLU A 60 8.14 -7.20 -19.15
C GLU A 60 8.39 -5.69 -18.94
N ASP A 61 7.33 -4.87 -19.00
CA ASP A 61 7.42 -3.42 -18.76
C ASP A 61 7.62 -3.12 -17.27
N ILE A 62 6.91 -3.84 -16.39
CA ILE A 62 7.15 -3.79 -14.95
C ILE A 62 8.60 -4.18 -14.64
N PHE A 63 9.10 -5.28 -15.20
CA PHE A 63 10.48 -5.71 -14.99
C PHE A 63 11.49 -4.64 -15.41
N LYS A 64 11.30 -4.04 -16.59
CA LYS A 64 12.20 -2.98 -17.09
C LYS A 64 12.25 -1.78 -16.16
N GLU A 65 11.08 -1.29 -15.70
CA GLU A 65 11.05 -0.12 -14.83
C GLU A 65 11.60 -0.43 -13.43
N VAL A 66 11.32 -1.59 -12.86
CA VAL A 66 11.90 -2.03 -11.58
C VAL A 66 13.41 -2.15 -11.71
N ARG A 67 13.92 -2.81 -12.75
CA ARG A 67 15.36 -2.97 -13.00
C ARG A 67 16.05 -1.62 -13.14
N LYS A 68 15.50 -0.72 -13.94
CA LYS A 68 16.03 0.65 -14.10
C LYS A 68 16.14 1.39 -12.77
N LYS A 69 15.11 1.29 -11.89
CA LYS A 69 15.13 1.91 -10.57
C LYS A 69 16.17 1.27 -9.63
N VAL A 70 16.31 -0.06 -9.66
CA VAL A 70 17.32 -0.79 -8.88
C VAL A 70 18.72 -0.39 -9.34
N ASP A 71 18.99 -0.37 -10.64
CA ASP A 71 20.30 0.00 -11.19
C ASP A 71 20.62 1.49 -10.89
N ALA A 72 19.64 2.38 -10.95
CA ALA A 72 19.80 3.78 -10.57
C ALA A 72 20.08 3.97 -9.07
N ALA A 73 19.50 3.17 -8.20
CA ALA A 73 19.82 3.18 -6.76
C ALA A 73 21.25 2.65 -6.53
N ALA A 74 21.60 1.53 -7.15
CA ALA A 74 22.93 0.93 -7.04
C ALA A 74 24.06 1.86 -7.51
N SER A 75 23.86 2.59 -8.62
CA SER A 75 24.84 3.56 -9.15
C SER A 75 25.13 4.72 -8.16
N ARG A 76 24.27 4.93 -7.17
CA ARG A 76 24.43 5.92 -6.10
C ARG A 76 24.82 5.31 -4.77
N ASN A 77 25.22 4.03 -4.77
CA ASN A 77 25.54 3.27 -3.56
C ASN A 77 24.34 3.22 -2.56
N GLU A 78 23.12 3.22 -3.09
CA GLU A 78 21.91 3.10 -2.29
C GLU A 78 21.34 1.69 -2.42
N LYS A 79 21.14 1.04 -1.28
CA LYS A 79 20.61 -0.33 -1.23
C LYS A 79 19.09 -0.32 -1.37
N VAL A 80 18.54 -1.30 -2.10
CA VAL A 80 17.13 -1.69 -2.08
C VAL A 80 17.01 -2.97 -1.24
N ASP A 81 16.25 -2.91 -0.15
CA ASP A 81 16.13 -4.04 0.77
C ASP A 81 14.97 -4.97 0.38
N CYS A 82 13.92 -4.43 -0.27
CA CYS A 82 12.74 -5.19 -0.67
C CYS A 82 12.08 -4.60 -1.93
N LEU A 83 11.59 -5.46 -2.82
CA LEU A 83 10.66 -5.11 -3.88
C LEU A 83 9.24 -5.35 -3.36
N THR A 84 8.35 -4.38 -3.44
CA THR A 84 7.05 -4.46 -2.78
C THR A 84 5.92 -4.15 -3.73
N PHE A 85 5.04 -5.12 -3.98
CA PHE A 85 3.75 -4.86 -4.60
C PHE A 85 2.86 -4.12 -3.59
N VAL A 86 2.74 -2.83 -3.79
CA VAL A 86 1.94 -1.89 -2.98
C VAL A 86 1.31 -0.88 -3.92
N SER A 87 0.34 -1.35 -4.66
CA SER A 87 -0.26 -0.64 -5.80
C SER A 87 -1.18 0.50 -5.36
N ASP A 88 -1.55 1.34 -6.32
CA ASP A 88 -2.59 2.38 -6.18
C ASP A 88 -4.01 1.77 -6.02
N GLY A 89 -4.09 0.57 -5.48
CA GLY A 89 -5.29 -0.22 -5.23
C GLY A 89 -4.96 -1.60 -4.68
N GLU A 90 -5.57 -2.67 -5.18
CA GLU A 90 -5.36 -4.05 -4.71
C GLU A 90 -4.53 -4.86 -5.72
N PRO A 91 -3.27 -5.22 -5.40
CA PRO A 91 -2.37 -5.89 -6.35
C PRO A 91 -2.85 -7.27 -6.81
N THR A 92 -3.64 -7.99 -6.01
CA THR A 92 -4.15 -9.33 -6.38
C THR A 92 -5.25 -9.30 -7.45
N LEU A 93 -5.72 -8.12 -7.83
CA LEU A 93 -6.60 -7.95 -9.00
C LEU A 93 -5.87 -8.20 -10.32
N ASP A 94 -4.54 -8.07 -10.33
CA ASP A 94 -3.78 -8.36 -11.54
C ASP A 94 -3.64 -9.86 -11.76
N LEU A 95 -4.12 -10.32 -12.91
CA LEU A 95 -4.00 -11.72 -13.34
C LEU A 95 -2.54 -12.15 -13.56
N ASN A 96 -1.65 -11.18 -13.84
CA ASN A 96 -0.24 -11.40 -14.09
C ASN A 96 0.63 -11.39 -12.82
N LEU A 97 0.08 -11.12 -11.63
CA LEU A 97 0.84 -10.94 -10.38
C LEU A 97 1.87 -12.07 -10.16
N GLY A 98 1.46 -13.32 -10.32
CA GLY A 98 2.36 -14.46 -10.12
C GLY A 98 3.48 -14.57 -11.16
N LYS A 99 3.22 -14.16 -12.42
CA LYS A 99 4.23 -14.06 -13.47
C LYS A 99 5.22 -12.93 -13.15
N GLU A 100 4.73 -11.79 -12.72
CA GLU A 100 5.51 -10.62 -12.35
C GLU A 100 6.46 -10.93 -11.19
N ILE A 101 5.94 -11.55 -10.11
CA ILE A 101 6.77 -12.03 -9.00
C ILE A 101 7.87 -12.95 -9.51
N SER A 102 7.53 -13.90 -10.39
CA SER A 102 8.49 -14.90 -10.90
C SER A 102 9.60 -14.28 -11.75
N VAL A 103 9.27 -13.30 -12.60
CA VAL A 103 10.24 -12.59 -13.43
C VAL A 103 11.14 -11.70 -12.57
N LEU A 104 10.58 -10.97 -11.62
CA LEU A 104 11.30 -10.07 -10.73
C LEU A 104 12.25 -10.79 -9.76
N LYS A 105 12.06 -12.08 -9.47
CA LYS A 105 13.01 -12.90 -8.70
C LYS A 105 14.42 -12.90 -9.28
N GLN A 106 14.58 -12.71 -10.60
CA GLN A 106 15.87 -12.63 -11.27
C GLN A 106 16.72 -11.45 -10.80
N ILE A 107 16.12 -10.45 -10.18
CA ILE A 107 16.83 -9.28 -9.61
C ILE A 107 17.59 -9.66 -8.34
N GLY A 108 17.19 -10.73 -7.64
CA GLY A 108 17.85 -11.23 -6.43
C GLY A 108 17.50 -10.44 -5.15
N ILE A 109 16.48 -9.57 -5.19
CA ILE A 109 16.00 -8.81 -4.04
C ILE A 109 14.71 -9.47 -3.51
N PRO A 110 14.55 -9.65 -2.18
CA PRO A 110 13.33 -10.19 -1.59
C PRO A 110 12.08 -9.41 -1.99
N MET A 111 10.96 -10.11 -2.15
CA MET A 111 9.70 -9.52 -2.56
C MET A 111 8.60 -9.65 -1.52
N ALA A 112 7.87 -8.56 -1.31
CA ALA A 112 6.69 -8.50 -0.49
C ALA A 112 5.44 -8.15 -1.31
N VAL A 113 4.29 -8.67 -0.90
CA VAL A 113 2.97 -8.25 -1.40
C VAL A 113 2.15 -7.72 -0.22
N LEU A 114 1.71 -6.46 -0.34
CA LEU A 114 0.79 -5.85 0.61
C LEU A 114 -0.61 -5.90 0.00
N THR A 115 -1.49 -6.70 0.56
CA THR A 115 -2.84 -6.93 0.02
C THR A 115 -3.91 -6.67 1.07
N ASN A 116 -5.06 -6.20 0.62
CA ASN A 116 -6.26 -6.11 1.45
C ASN A 116 -6.91 -7.49 1.70
N ALA A 117 -6.31 -8.54 1.15
CA ALA A 117 -6.72 -9.94 1.24
C ALA A 117 -8.11 -10.27 0.67
N SER A 118 -8.80 -9.33 0.03
CA SER A 118 -10.18 -9.51 -0.43
C SER A 118 -10.41 -10.68 -1.40
N LEU A 119 -9.38 -11.07 -2.13
CA LEU A 119 -9.45 -12.14 -3.14
C LEU A 119 -8.71 -13.42 -2.71
N ILE A 120 -8.21 -13.50 -1.47
CA ILE A 120 -7.39 -14.64 -1.00
C ILE A 120 -8.16 -15.96 -0.88
N TRP A 121 -9.49 -15.91 -0.92
CA TRP A 121 -10.34 -17.09 -1.00
C TRP A 121 -10.19 -17.84 -2.34
N ARG A 122 -9.68 -17.19 -3.39
CA ARG A 122 -9.44 -17.77 -4.71
C ARG A 122 -8.13 -18.58 -4.72
N ASP A 123 -8.13 -19.75 -5.34
CA ASP A 123 -6.93 -20.60 -5.43
C ASP A 123 -5.84 -19.97 -6.29
N ASP A 124 -6.19 -19.35 -7.42
CA ASP A 124 -5.25 -18.69 -8.31
C ASP A 124 -4.53 -17.51 -7.63
N VAL A 125 -5.21 -16.77 -6.73
CA VAL A 125 -4.59 -15.71 -5.91
C VAL A 125 -3.63 -16.30 -4.87
N LYS A 126 -4.04 -17.38 -4.18
CA LYS A 126 -3.17 -18.09 -3.23
C LYS A 126 -1.89 -18.59 -3.93
N GLU A 127 -2.02 -19.18 -5.12
CA GLU A 127 -0.88 -19.68 -5.91
C GLU A 127 0.09 -18.56 -6.30
N ASP A 128 -0.42 -17.38 -6.67
CA ASP A 128 0.41 -16.23 -6.98
C ASP A 128 1.15 -15.71 -5.74
N LEU A 129 0.44 -15.54 -4.62
CA LEU A 129 1.01 -15.09 -3.35
C LEU A 129 2.05 -16.07 -2.79
N MET A 130 1.92 -17.39 -3.04
CA MET A 130 2.92 -18.40 -2.64
C MET A 130 4.31 -18.14 -3.24
N LYS A 131 4.41 -17.34 -4.29
CA LYS A 131 5.68 -16.99 -4.94
C LYS A 131 6.42 -15.86 -4.24
N ALA A 132 5.78 -15.10 -3.34
CA ALA A 132 6.40 -14.00 -2.59
C ALA A 132 7.29 -14.51 -1.44
N ASN A 133 8.15 -13.63 -0.91
CA ASN A 133 8.93 -13.88 0.30
C ASN A 133 8.17 -13.46 1.56
N LEU A 134 7.35 -12.40 1.44
CA LEU A 134 6.52 -11.86 2.52
C LEU A 134 5.15 -11.47 1.98
N VAL A 135 4.10 -11.79 2.72
CA VAL A 135 2.74 -11.33 2.45
C VAL A 135 2.19 -10.61 3.68
N SER A 136 1.79 -9.36 3.48
CA SER A 136 1.11 -8.56 4.50
C SER A 136 -0.40 -8.59 4.22
N LEU A 137 -1.13 -9.17 5.17
CA LEU A 137 -2.59 -9.36 5.08
C LEU A 137 -3.31 -8.29 5.90
N LYS A 138 -4.27 -7.62 5.30
CA LYS A 138 -5.10 -6.66 6.02
C LYS A 138 -6.21 -7.39 6.78
N VAL A 139 -6.27 -7.20 8.09
CA VAL A 139 -7.31 -7.76 8.98
C VAL A 139 -7.80 -6.63 9.90
N ASP A 140 -8.68 -5.79 9.39
CA ASP A 140 -9.19 -4.62 10.12
C ASP A 140 -10.43 -4.94 10.94
N ALA A 141 -11.16 -5.99 10.56
CA ALA A 141 -12.38 -6.43 11.24
C ALA A 141 -12.65 -7.93 11.00
N ILE A 142 -13.36 -8.52 11.95
CA ILE A 142 -13.87 -9.90 11.91
C ILE A 142 -15.40 -9.90 11.82
N THR A 143 -16.04 -8.80 12.22
CA THR A 143 -17.49 -8.62 12.09
C THR A 143 -17.85 -7.93 10.79
N GLU A 144 -18.95 -8.39 10.15
CA GLU A 144 -19.42 -7.88 8.86
C GLU A 144 -19.72 -6.39 8.91
N ASP A 145 -20.37 -5.92 9.99
CA ASP A 145 -20.78 -4.51 10.15
C ASP A 145 -19.58 -3.58 10.20
N LEU A 146 -18.56 -3.93 11.01
CA LEU A 146 -17.36 -3.12 11.09
C LEU A 146 -16.54 -3.15 9.80
N TRP A 147 -16.39 -4.33 9.20
CA TRP A 147 -15.73 -4.50 7.91
C TRP A 147 -16.36 -3.63 6.82
N ARG A 148 -17.69 -3.64 6.70
CA ARG A 148 -18.41 -2.78 5.75
C ARG A 148 -18.25 -1.30 6.07
N ARG A 149 -18.24 -0.95 7.34
CA ARG A 149 -18.08 0.45 7.79
C ARG A 149 -16.69 1.00 7.48
N ILE A 150 -15.62 0.24 7.71
CA ILE A 150 -14.23 0.70 7.59
C ILE A 150 -13.67 0.43 6.20
N ASN A 151 -13.81 -0.78 5.68
CA ASN A 151 -13.19 -1.19 4.43
C ASN A 151 -14.05 -0.93 3.20
N ARG A 152 -15.37 -0.78 3.36
CA ARG A 152 -16.33 -0.54 2.28
C ARG A 152 -16.09 -1.46 1.08
N PRO A 153 -16.23 -2.78 1.26
CA PRO A 153 -15.94 -3.77 0.23
C PRO A 153 -16.93 -3.71 -0.93
N HIS A 154 -16.51 -4.24 -2.07
CA HIS A 154 -17.41 -4.54 -3.16
C HIS A 154 -18.53 -5.49 -2.68
N GLU A 155 -19.75 -5.30 -3.15
CA GLU A 155 -20.95 -6.01 -2.67
C GLU A 155 -20.91 -7.53 -2.83
N SER A 156 -20.16 -8.02 -3.82
CA SER A 156 -20.02 -9.47 -4.08
C SER A 156 -19.12 -10.19 -3.08
N LEU A 157 -18.31 -9.46 -2.31
CA LEU A 157 -17.38 -10.06 -1.36
C LEU A 157 -18.10 -10.55 -0.10
N ARG A 158 -17.53 -11.59 0.51
CA ARG A 158 -18.02 -12.20 1.75
C ARG A 158 -16.88 -12.33 2.74
N LEU A 159 -17.02 -11.69 3.91
CA LEU A 159 -15.96 -11.64 4.92
C LEU A 159 -15.54 -13.05 5.35
N ASN A 160 -16.49 -13.95 5.62
CA ASN A 160 -16.18 -15.32 6.05
C ASN A 160 -15.30 -16.06 5.03
N ALA A 161 -15.59 -15.94 3.73
CA ALA A 161 -14.77 -16.56 2.68
C ALA A 161 -13.34 -15.99 2.66
N ILE A 162 -13.18 -14.69 2.92
CA ILE A 162 -11.87 -14.04 3.02
C ILE A 162 -11.10 -14.59 4.23
N LEU A 163 -11.72 -14.66 5.40
CA LEU A 163 -11.09 -15.16 6.63
C LEU A 163 -10.70 -16.64 6.51
N GLU A 164 -11.55 -17.45 5.90
CA GLU A 164 -11.25 -18.86 5.58
C GLU A 164 -10.05 -18.95 4.62
N GLY A 165 -10.04 -18.13 3.55
CA GLY A 165 -8.95 -18.07 2.59
C GLY A 165 -7.62 -17.64 3.22
N ILE A 166 -7.62 -16.67 4.14
CA ILE A 166 -6.44 -16.29 4.94
C ILE A 166 -5.94 -17.49 5.76
N THR A 167 -6.86 -18.21 6.41
CA THR A 167 -6.51 -19.36 7.24
C THR A 167 -5.91 -20.50 6.40
N GLU A 168 -6.47 -20.78 5.24
CA GLU A 168 -5.95 -21.79 4.31
C GLU A 168 -4.58 -21.42 3.75
N PHE A 169 -4.42 -20.16 3.35
CA PHE A 169 -3.16 -19.63 2.86
C PHE A 169 -2.07 -19.73 3.93
N ALA A 170 -2.36 -19.29 5.16
CA ALA A 170 -1.41 -19.32 6.26
C ALA A 170 -0.92 -20.74 6.62
N LYS A 171 -1.73 -21.78 6.39
CA LYS A 171 -1.31 -23.19 6.61
C LYS A 171 -0.25 -23.65 5.62
N LYS A 172 -0.26 -23.12 4.39
CA LYS A 172 0.57 -23.62 3.27
C LYS A 172 1.75 -22.72 2.93
N PHE A 173 1.63 -21.41 3.17
CA PHE A 173 2.68 -20.44 2.84
C PHE A 173 3.93 -20.65 3.67
N LYS A 174 5.10 -20.68 3.03
CA LYS A 174 6.40 -20.93 3.68
C LYS A 174 7.21 -19.66 3.94
N GLY A 175 6.80 -18.54 3.36
CA GLY A 175 7.41 -17.23 3.60
C GLY A 175 6.89 -16.57 4.87
N THR A 176 7.23 -15.31 5.05
CA THR A 176 6.82 -14.48 6.19
C THR A 176 5.39 -13.99 6.02
N ILE A 177 4.53 -14.24 6.98
CA ILE A 177 3.16 -13.72 7.06
C ILE A 177 3.10 -12.64 8.13
N VAL A 178 2.64 -11.47 7.75
CA VAL A 178 2.34 -10.41 8.71
C VAL A 178 0.89 -9.94 8.53
N SER A 179 0.24 -9.55 9.62
CA SER A 179 -1.06 -8.90 9.57
C SER A 179 -0.95 -7.41 9.87
N GLU A 180 -1.89 -6.64 9.37
CA GLU A 180 -2.03 -5.23 9.72
C GLU A 180 -3.48 -4.92 10.06
N THR A 181 -3.70 -4.37 11.26
CA THR A 181 -5.01 -3.92 11.76
C THR A 181 -4.97 -2.40 11.91
N MET A 182 -5.82 -1.71 11.14
CA MET A 182 -5.92 -0.24 11.15
C MET A 182 -6.96 0.23 12.16
N LEU A 183 -6.53 1.05 13.11
CA LEU A 183 -7.39 1.62 14.14
C LEU A 183 -7.68 3.10 13.85
N VAL A 184 -8.97 3.47 13.84
CA VAL A 184 -9.43 4.84 13.61
C VAL A 184 -10.27 5.33 14.78
N GLU A 185 -10.24 6.63 15.06
CA GLU A 185 -11.05 7.25 16.13
C GLU A 185 -12.55 7.11 15.84
N GLY A 186 -13.37 7.03 16.88
CA GLY A 186 -14.85 6.97 16.77
C GLY A 186 -15.40 5.61 16.37
N ILE A 187 -14.58 4.56 16.42
CA ILE A 187 -14.97 3.16 16.29
C ILE A 187 -14.89 2.50 17.67
N ASP A 188 -15.93 1.77 18.00
CA ASP A 188 -15.91 0.88 19.16
C ASP A 188 -15.20 -0.43 18.78
N TYR A 189 -14.09 -0.67 19.43
CA TYR A 189 -13.25 -1.86 19.18
C TYR A 189 -13.30 -2.89 20.31
N GLU A 190 -14.07 -2.66 21.39
CA GLU A 190 -13.96 -3.47 22.64
C GLU A 190 -14.02 -4.98 22.38
N ASP A 191 -15.09 -5.44 21.73
CA ASP A 191 -15.24 -6.87 21.39
C ASP A 191 -14.51 -7.27 20.09
N GLU A 192 -14.34 -6.32 19.19
CA GLU A 192 -13.72 -6.59 17.89
C GLU A 192 -12.24 -6.93 18.02
N LEU A 193 -11.49 -6.23 18.88
CA LEU A 193 -10.07 -6.52 19.12
C LEU A 193 -9.85 -7.93 19.62
N LYS A 194 -10.70 -8.41 20.52
CA LYS A 194 -10.65 -9.80 21.01
C LYS A 194 -10.85 -10.80 19.88
N LYS A 195 -11.87 -10.58 19.04
CA LYS A 195 -12.16 -11.43 17.88
C LYS A 195 -11.02 -11.43 16.86
N ILE A 196 -10.41 -10.24 16.59
CA ILE A 196 -9.25 -10.14 15.70
C ILE A 196 -8.08 -10.91 16.30
N ALA A 197 -7.78 -10.72 17.58
CA ALA A 197 -6.68 -11.42 18.25
C ALA A 197 -6.89 -12.94 18.25
N ASP A 198 -8.09 -13.43 18.56
CA ASP A 198 -8.46 -14.83 18.50
C ASP A 198 -8.29 -15.40 17.07
N PHE A 199 -8.71 -14.67 16.04
CA PHE A 199 -8.51 -15.06 14.66
C PHE A 199 -7.02 -15.16 14.30
N LEU A 200 -6.23 -14.14 14.66
CA LEU A 200 -4.79 -14.09 14.38
C LEU A 200 -4.01 -15.19 15.14
N GLU A 201 -4.40 -15.54 16.36
CA GLU A 201 -3.83 -16.64 17.14
C GLU A 201 -3.97 -17.99 16.40
N HIS A 202 -5.10 -18.20 15.72
CA HIS A 202 -5.34 -19.41 14.93
C HIS A 202 -4.47 -19.50 13.66
N LEU A 203 -3.87 -18.39 13.24
CA LEU A 203 -2.92 -18.35 12.12
C LEU A 203 -1.53 -18.83 12.61
N LYS A 204 -1.33 -20.13 12.74
CA LYS A 204 -0.12 -20.76 13.33
C LYS A 204 1.21 -20.24 12.76
N ARG A 205 1.20 -19.68 11.57
CA ARG A 205 2.39 -19.16 10.86
C ARG A 205 2.43 -17.65 10.78
N LEU A 206 1.66 -16.95 11.58
CA LEU A 206 1.76 -15.50 11.69
C LEU A 206 3.08 -15.13 12.37
N ASP A 207 3.92 -14.37 11.65
CA ASP A 207 5.21 -13.90 12.18
C ASP A 207 5.03 -12.61 12.97
N ARG A 208 4.17 -11.68 12.48
CA ARG A 208 3.91 -10.40 13.16
C ARG A 208 2.48 -9.94 12.98
N ALA A 209 1.94 -9.29 13.99
CA ALA A 209 0.68 -8.56 13.97
C ALA A 209 0.97 -7.07 14.18
N TYR A 210 0.73 -6.26 13.17
CA TYR A 210 0.93 -4.82 13.23
C TYR A 210 -0.35 -4.10 13.61
N ILE A 211 -0.26 -3.24 14.62
CA ILE A 211 -1.29 -2.28 15.01
C ILE A 211 -0.95 -0.96 14.33
N ALA A 212 -1.81 -0.50 13.43
CA ALA A 212 -1.62 0.68 12.61
C ALA A 212 -2.67 1.75 12.89
N ILE A 213 -2.31 3.00 12.63
CA ILE A 213 -3.22 4.15 12.60
C ILE A 213 -3.02 4.94 11.31
N PRO A 214 -4.01 5.71 10.84
CA PRO A 214 -3.81 6.62 9.73
C PRO A 214 -2.72 7.65 10.05
N THR A 215 -1.56 7.54 9.41
CA THR A 215 -0.42 8.45 9.59
C THR A 215 -0.30 9.46 8.45
N ARG A 216 -1.19 9.40 7.46
CA ARG A 216 -1.26 10.26 6.27
C ARG A 216 -2.71 10.65 6.00
N PRO A 217 -2.95 11.74 5.22
CA PRO A 217 -4.30 12.20 4.93
C PRO A 217 -5.20 11.07 4.41
N PRO A 218 -6.32 10.76 5.10
CA PRO A 218 -7.25 9.70 4.70
C PRO A 218 -8.26 10.17 3.66
N THR A 219 -8.98 9.23 3.04
CA THR A 219 -10.07 9.50 2.11
C THR A 219 -11.19 10.32 2.73
N GLU A 220 -11.58 9.96 3.95
CA GLU A 220 -12.70 10.58 4.64
C GLU A 220 -12.21 11.58 5.68
N LYS A 221 -12.72 12.80 5.62
CA LYS A 221 -12.30 13.90 6.52
C LYS A 221 -12.55 13.65 8.01
N TRP A 222 -13.52 12.79 8.34
CA TRP A 222 -13.83 12.43 9.73
C TRP A 222 -12.85 11.42 10.32
N VAL A 223 -12.07 10.72 9.47
CA VAL A 223 -11.12 9.70 9.91
C VAL A 223 -9.92 10.36 10.56
N LYS A 224 -9.67 9.98 11.80
CA LYS A 224 -8.50 10.37 12.60
C LYS A 224 -7.81 9.14 13.15
N PRO A 225 -6.54 9.25 13.55
CA PRO A 225 -5.85 8.19 14.29
C PRO A 225 -6.64 7.83 15.56
N ALA A 226 -6.70 6.55 15.89
CA ALA A 226 -7.27 6.10 17.16
C ALA A 226 -6.51 6.74 18.32
N LYS A 227 -7.20 6.96 19.44
CA LYS A 227 -6.62 7.51 20.66
C LYS A 227 -5.60 6.51 21.25
N GLU A 228 -4.65 7.04 22.00
CA GLU A 228 -3.61 6.25 22.67
C GLU A 228 -4.19 5.13 23.54
N GLU A 229 -5.30 5.39 24.24
CA GLU A 229 -6.00 4.39 25.03
C GLU A 229 -6.45 3.18 24.17
N THR A 230 -7.08 3.42 23.02
CA THR A 230 -7.49 2.36 22.09
C THR A 230 -6.28 1.59 21.52
N ILE A 231 -5.21 2.30 21.20
CA ILE A 231 -3.97 1.70 20.68
C ILE A 231 -3.34 0.79 21.74
N ASN A 232 -3.26 1.25 22.99
CA ASN A 232 -2.70 0.49 24.10
C ASN A 232 -3.58 -0.72 24.44
N THR A 233 -4.90 -0.57 24.43
CA THR A 233 -5.83 -1.70 24.61
C THR A 233 -5.65 -2.74 23.52
N ALA A 234 -5.54 -2.33 22.26
CA ALA A 234 -5.29 -3.24 21.14
C ALA A 234 -3.97 -4.00 21.32
N PHE A 235 -2.92 -3.30 21.76
CA PHE A 235 -1.63 -3.94 22.02
C PHE A 235 -1.75 -4.99 23.14
N GLN A 236 -2.39 -4.65 24.25
CA GLN A 236 -2.56 -5.58 25.37
C GLN A 236 -3.35 -6.83 24.96
N VAL A 237 -4.48 -6.65 24.26
CA VAL A 237 -5.32 -7.76 23.78
C VAL A 237 -4.55 -8.67 22.83
N PHE A 238 -3.78 -8.08 21.89
CA PHE A 238 -2.97 -8.87 20.95
C PHE A 238 -1.80 -9.53 21.64
N PHE A 239 -1.13 -8.85 22.58
CA PHE A 239 -0.03 -9.39 23.37
C PHE A 239 -0.45 -10.63 24.19
N GLU A 240 -1.61 -10.58 24.84
CA GLU A 240 -2.13 -11.70 25.64
C GLU A 240 -2.38 -12.96 24.79
N LYS A 241 -2.74 -12.78 23.52
CA LYS A 241 -3.08 -13.88 22.60
C LYS A 241 -1.89 -14.36 21.76
N LEU A 242 -1.06 -13.43 21.26
CA LEU A 242 -0.04 -13.73 20.25
C LEU A 242 1.38 -13.82 20.77
N SER A 243 1.65 -13.41 22.01
CA SER A 243 2.97 -13.16 22.60
C SER A 243 3.64 -11.84 22.18
N ALA A 244 4.55 -11.36 23.03
CA ALA A 244 5.19 -10.03 22.92
C ALA A 244 6.02 -9.85 21.66
N ASP A 245 6.69 -10.88 21.23
CA ASP A 245 7.59 -10.86 20.08
C ASP A 245 6.87 -10.78 18.74
N LYS A 246 5.54 -10.99 18.72
CA LYS A 246 4.73 -10.93 17.52
C LYS A 246 3.96 -9.63 17.32
N VAL A 247 3.80 -8.80 18.35
CA VAL A 247 2.99 -7.58 18.25
C VAL A 247 3.87 -6.35 18.09
N GLU A 248 3.62 -5.57 17.06
CA GLU A 248 4.38 -4.34 16.80
C GLU A 248 3.45 -3.17 16.41
N TYR A 249 3.90 -1.94 16.74
CA TYR A 249 3.22 -0.72 16.37
C TYR A 249 3.68 -0.20 15.00
N LEU A 250 2.72 0.18 14.14
CA LEU A 250 2.93 0.98 12.93
C LEU A 250 2.30 2.39 13.07
N ILE A 251 2.55 3.05 14.21
CA ILE A 251 1.92 4.32 14.60
C ILE A 251 2.80 5.54 14.39
N GLY A 252 4.09 5.37 14.12
CA GLY A 252 5.03 6.47 13.94
C GLY A 252 5.27 6.84 12.47
N TYR A 253 5.97 7.94 12.25
CA TYR A 253 6.44 8.34 10.93
C TYR A 253 7.62 7.47 10.46
N GLU A 254 7.62 7.07 9.19
CA GLU A 254 8.61 6.14 8.62
C GLU A 254 9.97 6.77 8.31
N GLY A 255 10.10 8.08 8.52
CA GLY A 255 11.33 8.82 8.26
C GLY A 255 11.36 9.53 6.89
N ASN A 256 12.48 10.22 6.62
CA ASN A 256 12.61 11.09 5.44
C ASN A 256 13.70 10.58 4.46
N ALA A 257 14.11 9.31 4.57
CA ALA A 257 15.23 8.77 3.80
C ALA A 257 14.78 8.28 2.41
N PHE A 258 14.15 9.17 1.63
CA PHE A 258 13.75 8.87 0.26
C PHE A 258 14.96 8.81 -0.67
N THR A 259 14.89 7.89 -1.63
CA THR A 259 15.92 7.72 -2.64
C THR A 259 15.63 8.60 -3.85
N PHE A 260 16.71 9.12 -4.43
CA PHE A 260 16.69 9.92 -5.65
C PHE A 260 17.27 9.10 -6.81
N THR A 261 16.55 8.99 -7.93
CA THR A 261 16.96 8.18 -9.08
C THR A 261 17.52 8.98 -10.26
N GLY A 262 17.57 10.32 -10.16
CA GLY A 262 18.21 11.19 -11.12
C GLY A 262 17.36 12.34 -11.64
N LYS A 263 16.04 12.24 -11.52
CA LYS A 263 15.10 13.26 -11.99
C LYS A 263 14.12 13.62 -10.89
N VAL A 264 14.36 14.74 -10.22
CA VAL A 264 13.63 15.18 -9.02
C VAL A 264 12.12 15.23 -9.23
N GLU A 265 11.65 15.83 -10.34
CA GLU A 265 10.22 15.95 -10.62
C GLU A 265 9.57 14.58 -10.82
N GLU A 266 10.22 13.67 -11.56
CA GLU A 266 9.72 12.31 -11.79
C GLU A 266 9.69 11.52 -10.49
N ASP A 267 10.74 11.63 -9.66
CA ASP A 267 10.80 10.94 -8.38
C ASP A 267 9.74 11.46 -7.40
N LEU A 268 9.58 12.79 -7.30
CA LEU A 268 8.52 13.40 -6.48
C LEU A 268 7.13 12.91 -6.92
N LEU A 269 6.83 13.00 -8.21
CA LEU A 269 5.53 12.59 -8.74
C LEU A 269 5.29 11.08 -8.59
N SER A 270 6.33 10.25 -8.75
CA SER A 270 6.20 8.81 -8.59
C SER A 270 5.98 8.38 -7.15
N ILE A 271 6.72 8.99 -6.22
CA ILE A 271 6.57 8.71 -4.79
C ILE A 271 5.22 9.22 -4.28
N THR A 272 4.87 10.47 -4.59
CA THR A 272 3.65 11.11 -4.09
C THR A 272 2.36 10.56 -4.68
N ALA A 273 2.43 9.77 -5.75
CA ALA A 273 1.28 9.04 -6.28
C ALA A 273 0.73 8.01 -5.27
N VAL A 274 1.62 7.31 -4.59
CA VAL A 274 1.27 6.20 -3.66
C VAL A 274 1.63 6.48 -2.21
N HIS A 275 2.51 7.46 -1.96
CA HIS A 275 3.05 7.78 -0.65
C HIS A 275 3.07 9.30 -0.42
N PRO A 276 1.98 9.88 0.13
CA PRO A 276 1.96 11.28 0.48
C PRO A 276 3.17 11.67 1.33
N MET A 277 3.95 12.66 0.88
CA MET A 277 5.19 13.09 1.54
C MET A 277 4.93 14.29 2.44
N ARG A 278 5.47 14.26 3.66
CA ARG A 278 5.50 15.46 4.52
C ARG A 278 6.40 16.53 3.94
N LYS A 279 6.10 17.80 4.25
CA LYS A 279 6.92 18.94 3.83
C LYS A 279 8.40 18.75 4.19
N GLU A 280 8.69 18.32 5.41
CA GLU A 280 10.06 18.08 5.88
C GLU A 280 10.77 16.95 5.11
N ALA A 281 10.01 15.97 4.61
CA ALA A 281 10.54 14.90 3.77
C ALA A 281 10.89 15.41 2.38
N VAL A 282 10.04 16.26 1.81
CA VAL A 282 10.26 16.92 0.52
C VAL A 282 11.49 17.83 0.61
N GLU A 283 11.60 18.66 1.67
CA GLU A 283 12.75 19.53 1.91
C GLU A 283 14.06 18.74 2.00
N LYS A 284 14.07 17.62 2.73
CA LYS A 284 15.25 16.75 2.82
C LYS A 284 15.62 16.12 1.49
N LEU A 285 14.62 15.67 0.70
CA LEU A 285 14.87 15.14 -0.64
C LEU A 285 15.48 16.21 -1.54
N LEU A 286 14.89 17.41 -1.60
CA LEU A 286 15.40 18.53 -2.40
C LEU A 286 16.83 18.91 -2.01
N LYS A 287 17.12 19.01 -0.70
CA LYS A 287 18.46 19.31 -0.18
C LYS A 287 19.48 18.23 -0.59
N LYS A 288 19.09 16.94 -0.54
CA LYS A 288 19.95 15.81 -0.92
C LYS A 288 20.41 15.89 -2.38
N VAL A 289 19.59 16.49 -3.24
CA VAL A 289 19.82 16.54 -4.69
C VAL A 289 20.18 17.95 -5.21
N ASP A 290 20.46 18.87 -4.30
CA ASP A 290 20.76 20.29 -4.59
C ASP A 290 19.67 20.97 -5.44
N ALA A 291 18.41 20.65 -5.19
CA ALA A 291 17.27 21.20 -5.89
C ALA A 291 16.56 22.28 -5.05
N LYS A 292 15.96 23.26 -5.73
CA LYS A 292 15.26 24.38 -5.07
C LYS A 292 13.77 24.09 -4.91
N TRP A 293 13.14 24.73 -3.91
CA TRP A 293 11.71 24.63 -3.60
C TRP A 293 10.80 25.01 -4.80
N GLY A 294 11.26 25.86 -5.70
CA GLY A 294 10.53 26.26 -6.91
C GLY A 294 10.02 25.09 -7.76
N ILE A 295 10.59 23.88 -7.62
CA ILE A 295 10.08 22.68 -8.25
C ILE A 295 8.70 22.31 -7.69
N ILE A 296 8.51 22.40 -6.39
CA ILE A 296 7.21 22.12 -5.73
C ILE A 296 6.17 23.16 -6.16
N GLU A 297 6.54 24.45 -6.12
CA GLU A 297 5.67 25.54 -6.56
C GLU A 297 5.25 25.40 -8.03
N LYS A 298 6.17 24.95 -8.90
CA LYS A 298 5.88 24.62 -10.28
C LYS A 298 4.87 23.50 -10.40
N LEU A 299 5.10 22.38 -9.69
CA LEU A 299 4.21 21.21 -9.74
C LEU A 299 2.81 21.49 -9.17
N LEU A 300 2.71 22.35 -8.15
CA LEU A 300 1.42 22.85 -7.63
C LEU A 300 0.70 23.72 -8.66
N ARG A 301 1.40 24.67 -9.31
CA ARG A 301 0.81 25.52 -10.37
C ARG A 301 0.39 24.73 -11.60
N GLU A 302 1.13 23.68 -11.93
CA GLU A 302 0.80 22.76 -13.04
C GLU A 302 -0.29 21.75 -12.66
N ASP A 303 -0.87 21.88 -11.45
CA ASP A 303 -1.94 21.00 -10.95
C ASP A 303 -1.54 19.51 -10.93
N LYS A 304 -0.23 19.24 -10.82
CA LYS A 304 0.34 17.88 -10.72
C LYS A 304 0.48 17.39 -9.28
N LEU A 305 0.66 18.32 -8.34
CA LEU A 305 0.66 18.07 -6.90
C LEU A 305 -0.49 18.81 -6.25
N ILE A 306 -0.97 18.27 -5.14
CA ILE A 306 -1.85 18.96 -4.20
C ILE A 306 -1.18 19.02 -2.83
N GLU A 307 -1.47 20.10 -2.12
CA GLU A 307 -1.05 20.31 -0.72
C GLU A 307 -2.24 20.02 0.20
N LEU A 308 -2.00 19.29 1.28
CA LEU A 308 -3.01 18.87 2.24
C LEU A 308 -2.49 19.04 3.67
N GLU A 309 -3.36 19.50 4.56
CA GLU A 309 -3.09 19.52 6.00
C GLU A 309 -3.71 18.30 6.68
N TYR A 310 -2.93 17.60 7.51
CA TYR A 310 -3.40 16.48 8.32
C TYR A 310 -2.60 16.39 9.63
N GLU A 311 -3.31 16.34 10.76
CA GLU A 311 -2.72 16.29 12.11
C GLU A 311 -1.62 17.38 12.33
N GLY A 312 -1.91 18.62 11.90
CA GLY A 312 -1.00 19.74 12.02
C GLY A 312 0.27 19.66 11.18
N LYS A 313 0.29 18.81 10.16
CA LYS A 313 1.40 18.63 9.22
C LYS A 313 0.95 18.85 7.80
N THR A 314 1.82 19.49 7.01
CA THR A 314 1.62 19.67 5.57
C THR A 314 2.11 18.46 4.80
N TYR A 315 1.30 17.96 3.88
CA TYR A 315 1.60 16.85 2.99
C TYR A 315 1.46 17.25 1.52
N TYR A 316 2.30 16.67 0.69
CA TYR A 316 2.23 16.75 -0.77
C TYR A 316 1.82 15.39 -1.33
N MET A 317 0.83 15.40 -2.21
CA MET A 317 0.33 14.22 -2.88
C MET A 317 0.16 14.52 -4.38
N ARG A 318 0.44 13.54 -5.23
CA ARG A 318 0.18 13.67 -6.66
C ARG A 318 -1.32 13.78 -6.93
N LYS A 319 -1.72 14.73 -7.77
CA LYS A 319 -3.10 14.79 -8.25
C LYS A 319 -3.31 13.69 -9.29
N LEU A 320 -4.18 12.74 -8.98
CA LEU A 320 -4.55 11.65 -9.90
C LEU A 320 -5.74 12.10 -10.75
N PRO A 321 -5.83 11.69 -12.04
CA PRO A 321 -6.92 12.06 -12.93
C PRO A 321 -8.27 11.59 -12.39
N SER A 322 -9.34 12.33 -12.69
CA SER A 322 -10.71 11.93 -12.39
C SER A 322 -11.16 10.78 -13.30
N ARG A 323 -12.22 10.06 -12.91
CA ARG A 323 -12.77 8.92 -13.70
C ARG A 323 -13.14 9.28 -15.13
N THR A 324 -13.59 10.52 -15.38
CA THR A 324 -13.93 11.04 -16.71
C THR A 324 -12.71 11.19 -17.62
N GLU A 325 -11.52 11.45 -17.07
CA GLU A 325 -10.28 11.57 -17.84
C GLU A 325 -9.67 10.21 -18.16
N THR A 326 -9.87 9.21 -17.31
CA THR A 326 -9.32 7.85 -17.48
C THR A 326 -10.11 7.05 -18.54
N THR A 327 -11.42 7.24 -18.64
CA THR A 327 -12.29 6.51 -19.58
C THR A 327 -11.99 6.88 -21.05
N ASN A 328 -11.50 8.09 -21.31
CA ASN A 328 -11.16 8.55 -22.67
C ASN A 328 -9.82 7.98 -23.17
N ILE A 329 -8.98 7.41 -22.30
CA ILE A 329 -7.69 6.84 -22.69
C ILE A 329 -7.86 5.43 -23.27
N PHE A 330 -8.84 4.68 -22.79
CA PHE A 330 -9.11 3.31 -23.24
C PHE A 330 -9.99 3.23 -24.52
N ASN A 331 -10.70 4.31 -24.88
CA ASN A 331 -11.59 4.35 -26.07
C ASN A 331 -10.94 4.94 -27.31
N SER A 332 -9.66 5.27 -27.31
CA SER A 332 -8.96 5.88 -28.45
C SER A 332 -8.08 4.93 -29.26
N GLU A 333 -8.16 3.60 -29.00
CA GLU A 333 -7.44 2.55 -29.74
C GLU A 333 -8.40 1.46 -30.28
N THR A 334 -9.53 1.87 -30.86
CA THR A 334 -10.36 0.99 -31.71
C THR A 334 -10.42 1.52 -33.11
#